data_58b57dc59ab2ce67fc7540cd509cb634
#
_entry.id   58b57dc59ab2ce67fc7540cd509cb634
#
_cell.length_a   1.000
_cell.length_b   1.000
_cell.length_c   1.000
_cell.angle_alpha   90.00
_cell.angle_beta   90.00
_cell.angle_gamma   90.00
#
_symmetry.space_group_name_H-M   'P 1'
#
loop_
_entity.id
_entity.type
_entity.pdbx_description
1 polymer ?
#
loop_
_entity_poly.entity_id
_entity_poly.type
_entity_poly.pdbx_seq_one_letter_code
_entity_poly.pdbx_strand_id
1 'polypeptide(L)'
;MPGFVVRGSLVYQPPFDYLLHAVSFGTSSFTSSRLFVEAFVQPHYHSYDYLTFTYGFRLGDDFWDIDEADPDRTFAAIAEEVRIHALPFFEGVPDLDRFCALIPEWEKEQPRRIMQHNSLDDPVVLEDLAYAAILRGNNDRAAELLEKAIASENESGEYRNDDLLADLEHILSLLQGPGLEAAQAQLDNWHALNVKRLKVDR
;
A
#
# COMPACT_ATOMS: atom_id res chain seq x y z
N MET A 1 -0.07 -7.65 -20.49
CA MET A 1 -0.65 -6.31 -20.30
C MET A 1 0.40 -5.28 -20.72
N PRO A 2 0.14 -4.45 -21.75
CA PRO A 2 1.08 -3.39 -22.13
C PRO A 2 1.28 -2.42 -20.95
N GLY A 3 2.53 -2.04 -20.70
CA GLY A 3 2.87 -1.09 -19.65
C GLY A 3 3.13 -1.69 -18.26
N PHE A 4 2.88 -2.98 -18.05
CA PHE A 4 3.20 -3.64 -16.78
C PHE A 4 4.59 -4.28 -16.79
N VAL A 5 5.24 -4.27 -15.64
CA VAL A 5 6.53 -4.92 -15.38
C VAL A 5 6.30 -6.09 -14.43
N VAL A 6 6.93 -7.22 -14.73
CA VAL A 6 6.92 -8.41 -13.87
C VAL A 6 8.24 -8.48 -13.10
N ARG A 7 8.15 -8.65 -11.79
CA ARG A 7 9.31 -8.85 -10.93
C ARG A 7 9.01 -9.89 -9.86
N GLY A 8 9.62 -11.07 -10.01
CA GLY A 8 9.31 -12.20 -9.13
C GLY A 8 7.83 -12.50 -9.13
N SER A 9 7.21 -12.42 -7.97
CA SER A 9 5.77 -12.61 -7.77
C SER A 9 4.94 -11.34 -7.89
N LEU A 10 5.54 -10.21 -8.30
CA LEU A 10 4.88 -8.93 -8.40
C LEU A 10 4.73 -8.49 -9.86
N VAL A 11 3.53 -8.03 -10.21
CA VAL A 11 3.22 -7.39 -11.49
C VAL A 11 2.71 -5.98 -11.21
N TYR A 12 3.41 -4.95 -11.69
CA TYR A 12 3.08 -3.57 -11.40
C TYR A 12 3.20 -2.65 -12.62
N GLN A 13 2.57 -1.48 -12.56
CA GLN A 13 2.56 -0.48 -13.62
C GLN A 13 3.54 0.66 -13.31
N PRO A 14 4.64 0.82 -14.05
CA PRO A 14 5.52 1.98 -13.98
C PRO A 14 5.08 3.08 -15.00
N PRO A 15 5.46 4.35 -14.83
CA PRO A 15 6.00 4.88 -13.60
C PRO A 15 4.91 4.95 -12.54
N PHE A 16 5.27 4.85 -11.29
CA PHE A 16 4.38 5.20 -10.21
C PHE A 16 5.01 6.35 -9.42
N ASP A 17 4.21 7.35 -9.11
CA ASP A 17 4.63 8.45 -8.26
C ASP A 17 4.73 7.93 -6.81
N TYR A 18 3.89 8.38 -5.91
CA TYR A 18 3.90 7.89 -4.53
C TYR A 18 3.05 6.64 -4.28
N LEU A 19 2.30 6.16 -5.27
CA LEU A 19 1.42 4.99 -5.15
C LEU A 19 1.86 3.86 -6.10
N LEU A 20 2.13 2.70 -5.54
CA LEU A 20 2.36 1.47 -6.28
C LEU A 20 1.02 0.78 -6.55
N HIS A 21 0.68 0.59 -7.83
CA HIS A 21 -0.43 -0.24 -8.27
C HIS A 21 0.11 -1.60 -8.70
N ALA A 22 -0.26 -2.65 -7.99
CA ALA A 22 0.34 -3.95 -8.25
C ALA A 22 -0.61 -5.12 -8.03
N VAL A 23 -0.27 -6.22 -8.69
CA VAL A 23 -0.84 -7.55 -8.45
C VAL A 23 0.28 -8.44 -7.93
N SER A 24 0.06 -9.06 -6.77
CA SER A 24 0.98 -10.02 -6.16
C SER A 24 0.47 -11.44 -6.32
N PHE A 25 1.40 -12.36 -6.56
CA PHE A 25 1.16 -13.79 -6.62
C PHE A 25 1.89 -14.48 -5.46
N GLY A 26 1.15 -15.10 -4.57
CA GLY A 26 1.72 -15.87 -3.48
C GLY A 26 1.33 -17.33 -3.57
N THR A 27 2.16 -18.22 -3.03
CA THR A 27 1.83 -19.63 -2.89
C THR A 27 1.31 -19.92 -1.51
N SER A 28 0.37 -20.86 -1.40
CA SER A 28 -0.06 -21.36 -0.10
C SER A 28 1.13 -22.02 0.63
N SER A 29 1.24 -21.77 1.93
CA SER A 29 2.23 -22.44 2.78
C SER A 29 1.96 -23.96 2.92
N PHE A 30 0.76 -24.41 2.57
CA PHE A 30 0.33 -25.81 2.69
C PHE A 30 0.52 -26.62 1.40
N THR A 31 0.52 -25.95 0.23
CA THR A 31 0.68 -26.63 -1.07
C THR A 31 1.15 -25.66 -2.15
N SER A 32 2.11 -26.10 -2.94
CA SER A 32 2.63 -25.33 -4.08
C SER A 32 1.69 -25.25 -5.27
N SER A 33 0.63 -26.08 -5.28
CA SER A 33 -0.38 -26.09 -6.37
C SER A 33 -1.49 -25.04 -6.14
N ARG A 34 -1.43 -24.25 -5.06
CA ARG A 34 -2.40 -23.19 -4.76
C ARG A 34 -1.74 -21.83 -4.75
N LEU A 35 -2.32 -20.92 -5.54
CA LEU A 35 -1.94 -19.51 -5.57
C LEU A 35 -3.01 -18.67 -4.88
N PHE A 36 -2.60 -17.65 -4.18
CA PHE A 36 -3.42 -16.49 -3.93
C PHE A 36 -2.92 -15.32 -4.78
N VAL A 37 -3.86 -14.52 -5.26
CA VAL A 37 -3.57 -13.37 -6.12
C VAL A 37 -4.24 -12.16 -5.50
N GLU A 38 -3.46 -11.12 -5.25
CA GLU A 38 -3.93 -9.90 -4.58
C GLU A 38 -3.65 -8.69 -5.46
N ALA A 39 -4.69 -7.87 -5.69
CA ALA A 39 -4.55 -6.55 -6.29
C ALA A 39 -4.53 -5.51 -5.17
N PHE A 40 -3.56 -4.59 -5.21
CA PHE A 40 -3.40 -3.58 -4.16
C PHE A 40 -2.82 -2.28 -4.68
N VAL A 41 -3.11 -1.21 -3.93
CA VAL A 41 -2.45 0.09 -4.02
C VAL A 41 -1.69 0.29 -2.72
N GLN A 42 -0.42 0.64 -2.81
CA GLN A 42 0.41 0.87 -1.63
C GLN A 42 1.16 2.19 -1.74
N PRO A 43 1.08 3.05 -0.70
CA PRO A 43 1.97 4.19 -0.58
C PRO A 43 3.44 3.76 -0.51
N HIS A 44 4.32 4.49 -1.20
CA HIS A 44 5.74 4.18 -1.31
C HIS A 44 6.65 5.24 -0.70
N TYR A 45 6.12 6.06 0.20
CA TYR A 45 6.82 7.12 0.91
C TYR A 45 7.16 6.76 2.37
N HIS A 46 7.19 5.47 2.70
CA HIS A 46 7.53 4.95 4.02
C HIS A 46 9.01 4.54 4.13
N SER A 47 9.51 4.43 5.35
CA SER A 47 10.86 3.95 5.65
C SER A 47 11.05 2.46 5.39
N TYR A 48 9.97 1.66 5.56
CA TYR A 48 10.00 0.21 5.40
C TYR A 48 10.05 -0.22 3.92
N ASP A 49 10.57 -1.40 3.67
CA ASP A 49 10.86 -1.94 2.34
C ASP A 49 10.03 -3.18 1.97
N TYR A 50 8.98 -3.44 2.73
CA TYR A 50 8.07 -4.57 2.51
C TYR A 50 6.70 -4.10 2.02
N LEU A 51 5.94 -5.05 1.46
CA LEU A 51 4.58 -4.81 1.00
C LEU A 51 3.60 -5.08 2.14
N THR A 52 2.72 -4.13 2.41
CA THR A 52 1.73 -4.21 3.49
C THR A 52 0.39 -4.80 3.06
N PHE A 53 0.06 -4.68 1.77
CA PHE A 53 -1.24 -5.09 1.20
C PHE A 53 -2.47 -4.45 1.88
N THR A 54 -2.26 -3.33 2.59
CA THR A 54 -3.29 -2.66 3.40
C THR A 54 -4.50 -2.26 2.57
N TYR A 55 -4.27 -1.74 1.36
CA TYR A 55 -5.32 -1.25 0.47
C TYR A 55 -5.43 -2.16 -0.75
N GLY A 56 -6.06 -3.30 -0.57
CA GLY A 56 -6.15 -4.29 -1.63
C GLY A 56 -7.21 -5.34 -1.37
N PHE A 57 -7.34 -6.26 -2.31
CA PHE A 57 -8.27 -7.38 -2.23
C PHE A 57 -7.75 -8.59 -2.99
N ARG A 58 -8.24 -9.76 -2.60
CA ARG A 58 -7.98 -11.00 -3.33
C ARG A 58 -8.80 -11.09 -4.59
N LEU A 59 -8.16 -11.52 -5.66
CA LEU A 59 -8.81 -11.80 -6.94
C LEU A 59 -9.34 -13.24 -6.95
N GLY A 60 -10.58 -13.42 -7.38
CA GLY A 60 -11.30 -14.69 -7.33
C GLY A 60 -11.75 -15.04 -5.92
N ASP A 61 -11.81 -16.34 -5.63
CA ASP A 61 -12.03 -16.88 -4.30
C ASP A 61 -10.75 -16.82 -3.45
N ASP A 62 -10.67 -17.54 -2.34
CA ASP A 62 -9.50 -17.48 -1.45
C ASP A 62 -8.21 -17.98 -2.12
N PHE A 63 -8.31 -19.00 -2.99
CA PHE A 63 -7.18 -19.63 -3.67
C PHE A 63 -7.53 -20.03 -5.09
N TRP A 64 -6.51 -20.03 -5.94
CA TRP A 64 -6.53 -20.59 -7.29
C TRP A 64 -5.81 -21.92 -7.27
N ASP A 65 -6.52 -23.02 -7.55
CA ASP A 65 -5.90 -24.33 -7.74
C ASP A 65 -5.28 -24.36 -9.15
N ILE A 66 -3.97 -24.63 -9.23
CA ILE A 66 -3.28 -24.78 -10.50
C ILE A 66 -3.60 -26.17 -11.05
N ASP A 67 -4.28 -26.21 -12.19
CA ASP A 67 -4.45 -27.45 -12.93
C ASP A 67 -3.10 -27.84 -13.57
N GLU A 68 -2.44 -28.88 -13.03
CA GLU A 68 -1.14 -29.32 -13.55
C GLU A 68 -1.24 -29.84 -15.00
N ALA A 69 -2.42 -30.28 -15.43
CA ALA A 69 -2.64 -30.74 -16.81
C ALA A 69 -2.84 -29.57 -17.79
N ASP A 70 -3.36 -28.43 -17.32
CA ASP A 70 -3.60 -27.23 -18.11
C ASP A 70 -3.41 -25.96 -17.26
N PRO A 71 -2.18 -25.61 -16.90
CA PRO A 71 -1.91 -24.41 -16.10
C PRO A 71 -2.29 -23.11 -16.81
N ASP A 72 -2.25 -23.09 -18.14
CA ASP A 72 -2.60 -21.92 -18.95
C ASP A 72 -4.07 -21.52 -18.75
N ARG A 73 -4.96 -22.48 -18.52
CA ARG A 73 -6.36 -22.22 -18.23
C ARG A 73 -6.52 -21.45 -16.91
N THR A 74 -5.81 -21.84 -15.86
CA THR A 74 -5.83 -21.13 -14.57
C THR A 74 -5.30 -19.71 -14.73
N PHE A 75 -4.17 -19.54 -15.40
CA PHE A 75 -3.60 -18.21 -15.62
C PHE A 75 -4.46 -17.32 -16.53
N ALA A 76 -5.16 -17.88 -17.52
CA ALA A 76 -6.12 -17.13 -18.33
C ALA A 76 -7.30 -16.62 -17.47
N ALA A 77 -7.82 -17.44 -16.55
CA ALA A 77 -8.87 -17.03 -15.64
C ALA A 77 -8.40 -15.94 -14.66
N ILE A 78 -7.20 -16.05 -14.10
CA ILE A 78 -6.59 -15.00 -13.27
C ILE A 78 -6.43 -13.70 -14.07
N ALA A 79 -5.96 -13.76 -15.32
CA ALA A 79 -5.80 -12.58 -16.17
C ALA A 79 -7.14 -11.88 -16.43
N GLU A 80 -8.22 -12.63 -16.56
CA GLU A 80 -9.57 -12.08 -16.71
C GLU A 80 -10.05 -11.39 -15.43
N GLU A 81 -9.81 -11.97 -14.25
CA GLU A 81 -10.10 -11.33 -12.96
C GLU A 81 -9.31 -10.02 -12.78
N VAL A 82 -8.02 -10.02 -13.15
CA VAL A 82 -7.22 -8.80 -13.14
C VAL A 82 -7.85 -7.74 -14.05
N ARG A 83 -8.28 -8.12 -15.25
CA ARG A 83 -8.89 -7.19 -16.21
C ARG A 83 -10.21 -6.62 -15.72
N ILE A 84 -11.05 -7.43 -15.06
CA ILE A 84 -12.39 -7.04 -14.62
C ILE A 84 -12.36 -6.26 -13.31
N HIS A 85 -11.45 -6.60 -12.40
CA HIS A 85 -11.46 -6.07 -11.04
C HIS A 85 -10.24 -5.21 -10.69
N ALA A 86 -9.02 -5.66 -10.99
CA ALA A 86 -7.81 -4.94 -10.60
C ALA A 86 -7.58 -3.68 -11.43
N LEU A 87 -7.73 -3.75 -12.75
CA LEU A 87 -7.50 -2.58 -13.61
C LEU A 87 -8.47 -1.44 -13.31
N PRO A 88 -9.81 -1.65 -13.20
CA PRO A 88 -10.73 -0.60 -12.79
C PRO A 88 -10.45 -0.04 -11.39
N PHE A 89 -9.99 -0.88 -10.46
CA PHE A 89 -9.57 -0.43 -9.13
C PHE A 89 -8.36 0.52 -9.23
N PHE A 90 -7.34 0.19 -10.01
CA PHE A 90 -6.18 1.05 -10.21
C PHE A 90 -6.55 2.37 -10.92
N GLU A 91 -7.42 2.31 -11.93
CA GLU A 91 -7.95 3.50 -12.61
C GLU A 91 -8.76 4.39 -11.66
N GLY A 92 -9.43 3.79 -10.66
CA GLY A 92 -10.17 4.48 -9.61
C GLY A 92 -9.27 5.21 -8.60
N VAL A 93 -7.97 4.89 -8.52
CA VAL A 93 -6.99 5.46 -7.58
C VAL A 93 -5.78 6.00 -8.36
N PRO A 94 -5.95 6.97 -9.25
CA PRO A 94 -4.88 7.39 -10.15
C PRO A 94 -3.75 8.15 -9.45
N ASP A 95 -4.02 8.76 -8.30
CA ASP A 95 -3.12 9.67 -7.61
C ASP A 95 -3.37 9.71 -6.09
N LEU A 96 -2.51 10.44 -5.40
CA LEU A 96 -2.55 10.59 -3.95
C LEU A 96 -3.81 11.33 -3.45
N ASP A 97 -4.36 12.27 -4.24
CA ASP A 97 -5.57 12.99 -3.88
C ASP A 97 -6.78 12.06 -3.85
N ARG A 98 -6.92 11.24 -4.87
CA ARG A 98 -8.01 10.28 -4.93
C ARG A 98 -7.84 9.17 -3.90
N PHE A 99 -6.62 8.70 -3.67
CA PHE A 99 -6.30 7.74 -2.61
C PHE A 99 -6.78 8.24 -1.25
N CYS A 100 -6.38 9.44 -0.84
CA CYS A 100 -6.82 10.03 0.44
C CYS A 100 -8.34 10.21 0.54
N ALA A 101 -9.01 10.53 -0.57
CA ALA A 101 -10.45 10.69 -0.58
C ALA A 101 -11.20 9.35 -0.41
N LEU A 102 -10.62 8.26 -0.92
CA LEU A 102 -11.24 6.92 -0.89
C LEU A 102 -11.10 6.21 0.45
N ILE A 103 -10.04 6.47 1.23
CA ILE A 103 -9.83 5.79 2.51
C ILE A 103 -11.06 5.89 3.43
N PRO A 104 -11.67 7.07 3.68
CA PRO A 104 -12.88 7.17 4.47
C PRO A 104 -14.12 6.51 3.83
N GLU A 105 -14.17 6.43 2.49
CA GLU A 105 -15.24 5.72 1.78
C GLU A 105 -15.11 4.21 1.99
N TRP A 106 -13.88 3.67 1.87
CA TRP A 106 -13.59 2.26 2.08
C TRP A 106 -13.88 1.78 3.51
N GLU A 107 -13.62 2.61 4.52
CA GLU A 107 -14.00 2.28 5.89
C GLU A 107 -15.52 2.14 6.05
N LYS A 108 -16.30 3.05 5.45
CA LYS A 108 -17.78 3.06 5.58
C LYS A 108 -18.46 1.94 4.82
N GLU A 109 -18.01 1.69 3.60
CA GLU A 109 -18.66 0.74 2.71
C GLU A 109 -18.25 -0.69 3.01
N GLN A 110 -17.11 -0.89 3.74
CA GLN A 110 -16.52 -2.20 3.98
C GLN A 110 -16.75 -3.13 2.78
N PRO A 111 -16.36 -2.77 1.58
CA PRO A 111 -16.40 -3.74 0.50
C PRO A 111 -15.54 -4.87 1.01
N ARG A 112 -16.06 -6.06 1.11
CA ARG A 112 -15.56 -7.27 1.78
C ARG A 112 -14.08 -7.59 1.56
N ARG A 113 -13.31 -6.70 0.91
CA ARG A 113 -12.00 -7.00 0.36
C ARG A 113 -11.00 -5.84 0.37
N ILE A 114 -11.41 -4.59 0.50
CA ILE A 114 -10.48 -3.45 0.54
C ILE A 114 -10.33 -2.99 1.98
N MET A 115 -9.12 -2.83 2.47
CA MET A 115 -8.75 -2.61 3.86
C MET A 115 -9.00 -3.86 4.74
N GLN A 116 -8.07 -4.77 4.69
CA GLN A 116 -8.02 -5.88 5.65
C GLN A 116 -7.62 -5.32 7.02
N HIS A 117 -8.61 -5.00 7.86
CA HIS A 117 -8.47 -4.77 9.31
C HIS A 117 -8.26 -3.36 9.83
N ASN A 118 -8.16 -2.32 9.00
CA ASN A 118 -7.74 -1.02 9.51
C ASN A 118 -8.91 -0.03 9.57
N SER A 119 -9.14 0.54 10.74
CA SER A 119 -10.04 1.68 10.91
C SER A 119 -9.29 2.99 10.59
N LEU A 120 -10.04 4.10 10.44
CA LEU A 120 -9.43 5.44 10.31
C LEU A 120 -8.61 5.86 11.55
N ASP A 121 -8.73 5.15 12.65
CA ASP A 121 -7.97 5.38 13.88
C ASP A 121 -6.74 4.45 14.00
N ASP A 122 -6.54 3.55 13.02
CA ASP A 122 -5.35 2.69 12.94
C ASP A 122 -4.10 3.55 12.70
N PRO A 123 -3.03 3.39 13.49
CA PRO A 123 -1.81 4.17 13.33
C PRO A 123 -1.20 4.14 11.93
N VAL A 124 -1.28 3.00 11.23
CA VAL A 124 -0.77 2.86 9.84
C VAL A 124 -1.60 3.69 8.87
N VAL A 125 -2.93 3.69 9.01
CA VAL A 125 -3.81 4.52 8.16
C VAL A 125 -3.61 6.00 8.44
N LEU A 126 -3.44 6.37 9.71
CA LEU A 126 -3.14 7.75 10.11
C LEU A 126 -1.78 8.22 9.58
N GLU A 127 -0.76 7.33 9.60
CA GLU A 127 0.55 7.58 8.97
C GLU A 127 0.41 7.86 7.47
N ASP A 128 -0.28 6.99 6.74
CA ASP A 128 -0.52 7.15 5.30
C ASP A 128 -1.17 8.49 4.97
N LEU A 129 -2.19 8.87 5.72
CA LEU A 129 -2.89 10.14 5.55
C LEU A 129 -2.04 11.35 5.95
N ALA A 130 -1.22 11.22 7.00
CA ALA A 130 -0.33 12.28 7.47
C ALA A 130 0.76 12.57 6.43
N TYR A 131 1.42 11.53 5.93
CA TYR A 131 2.47 11.67 4.93
C TYR A 131 1.91 12.19 3.60
N ALA A 132 0.73 11.74 3.20
CA ALA A 132 0.03 12.31 2.05
C ALA A 132 -0.29 13.80 2.27
N ALA A 133 -0.69 14.22 3.48
CA ALA A 133 -0.93 15.63 3.79
C ALA A 133 0.37 16.47 3.68
N ILE A 134 1.52 15.94 4.11
CA ILE A 134 2.84 16.57 3.94
C ILE A 134 3.14 16.78 2.45
N LEU A 135 3.03 15.72 1.64
CA LEU A 135 3.30 15.77 0.21
C LEU A 135 2.38 16.74 -0.54
N ARG A 136 1.19 16.98 -0.02
CA ARG A 136 0.21 17.96 -0.54
C ARG A 136 0.36 19.36 0.04
N GLY A 137 1.35 19.59 0.91
CA GLY A 137 1.62 20.90 1.49
C GLY A 137 0.67 21.32 2.63
N ASN A 138 -0.10 20.38 3.21
CA ASN A 138 -1.05 20.65 4.28
C ASN A 138 -0.43 20.36 5.66
N ASN A 139 0.37 21.30 6.13
CA ASN A 139 1.16 21.19 7.36
C ASN A 139 0.30 20.94 8.61
N ASP A 140 -0.78 21.72 8.77
CA ASP A 140 -1.62 21.64 9.97
C ASP A 140 -2.30 20.26 10.07
N ARG A 141 -2.84 19.79 8.95
CA ARG A 141 -3.48 18.47 8.89
C ARG A 141 -2.48 17.34 9.11
N ALA A 142 -1.27 17.48 8.58
CA ALA A 142 -0.21 16.50 8.78
C ALA A 142 0.16 16.37 10.25
N ALA A 143 0.38 17.50 10.94
CA ALA A 143 0.71 17.51 12.35
C ALA A 143 -0.40 16.87 13.20
N GLU A 144 -1.66 17.24 12.98
CA GLU A 144 -2.82 16.64 13.66
C GLU A 144 -2.86 15.11 13.50
N LEU A 145 -2.65 14.61 12.29
CA LEU A 145 -2.70 13.18 11.99
C LEU A 145 -1.52 12.43 12.62
N LEU A 146 -0.31 13.00 12.59
CA LEU A 146 0.88 12.43 13.23
C LEU A 146 0.70 12.34 14.75
N GLU A 147 0.23 13.40 15.39
CA GLU A 147 -0.04 13.40 16.83
C GLU A 147 -1.07 12.34 17.21
N LYS A 148 -2.12 12.18 16.40
CA LYS A 148 -3.14 11.14 16.61
C LYS A 148 -2.57 9.74 16.41
N ALA A 149 -1.73 9.50 15.38
CA ALA A 149 -1.08 8.22 15.13
C ALA A 149 -0.14 7.84 16.30
N ILE A 150 0.68 8.77 16.76
CA ILE A 150 1.57 8.59 17.90
C ILE A 150 0.78 8.25 19.18
N ALA A 151 -0.32 8.95 19.44
CA ALA A 151 -1.18 8.66 20.58
C ALA A 151 -1.78 7.25 20.50
N SER A 152 -2.33 6.88 19.36
CA SER A 152 -2.91 5.55 19.12
C SER A 152 -1.87 4.44 19.27
N GLU A 153 -0.65 4.62 18.73
CA GLU A 153 0.43 3.64 18.86
C GLU A 153 0.91 3.49 20.31
N ASN A 154 0.98 4.57 21.06
CA ASN A 154 1.31 4.53 22.49
C ASN A 154 0.25 3.82 23.36
N GLU A 155 -1.01 3.82 22.94
CA GLU A 155 -2.11 3.11 23.60
C GLU A 155 -2.14 1.61 23.26
N SER A 156 -1.42 1.17 22.21
CA SER A 156 -1.39 -0.22 21.75
C SER A 156 -0.72 -1.21 22.71
N GLY A 157 -0.03 -0.74 23.74
CA GLY A 157 0.54 -1.55 24.81
C GLY A 157 1.59 -2.55 24.29
N GLU A 158 1.33 -3.85 24.50
CA GLU A 158 2.25 -4.93 24.07
C GLU A 158 2.29 -5.13 22.54
N TYR A 159 1.32 -4.59 21.81
CA TYR A 159 1.26 -4.64 20.34
C TYR A 159 1.89 -3.42 19.67
N ARG A 160 2.49 -2.52 20.46
CA ARG A 160 3.12 -1.31 19.95
C ARG A 160 4.24 -1.63 18.96
N ASN A 161 4.21 -0.93 17.83
CA ASN A 161 5.26 -1.00 16.81
C ASN A 161 6.26 0.13 17.02
N ASP A 162 7.38 -0.17 17.68
CA ASP A 162 8.41 0.82 18.01
C ASP A 162 9.07 1.45 16.78
N ASP A 163 9.17 0.74 15.64
CA ASP A 163 9.72 1.28 14.40
C ASP A 163 8.76 2.30 13.78
N LEU A 164 7.45 1.99 13.72
CA LEU A 164 6.42 2.92 13.27
C LEU A 164 6.41 4.18 14.14
N LEU A 165 6.43 4.01 15.47
CA LEU A 165 6.44 5.13 16.40
C LEU A 165 7.66 6.04 16.19
N ALA A 166 8.84 5.46 16.00
CA ALA A 166 10.06 6.22 15.74
C ALA A 166 9.98 7.02 14.44
N ASP A 167 9.39 6.46 13.38
CA ASP A 167 9.18 7.16 12.11
C ASP A 167 8.19 8.32 12.25
N LEU A 168 7.06 8.10 12.92
CA LEU A 168 6.05 9.14 13.18
C LEU A 168 6.64 10.31 13.99
N GLU A 169 7.38 10.03 15.07
CA GLU A 169 8.04 11.03 15.90
C GLU A 169 9.12 11.80 15.11
N HIS A 170 9.89 11.08 14.27
CA HIS A 170 10.90 11.69 13.42
C HIS A 170 10.28 12.69 12.44
N ILE A 171 9.25 12.30 11.71
CA ILE A 171 8.58 13.17 10.73
C ILE A 171 7.90 14.37 11.44
N LEU A 172 7.25 14.14 12.58
CA LEU A 172 6.66 15.23 13.38
C LEU A 172 7.74 16.23 13.84
N SER A 173 8.92 15.75 14.26
CA SER A 173 10.03 16.59 14.65
C SER A 173 10.57 17.45 13.50
N LEU A 174 10.64 16.89 12.29
CA LEU A 174 11.00 17.65 11.09
C LEU A 174 9.97 18.73 10.78
N LEU A 175 8.68 18.42 10.90
CA LEU A 175 7.60 19.36 10.63
C LEU A 175 7.61 20.55 11.60
N GLN A 176 7.82 20.28 12.88
CA GLN A 176 7.82 21.27 13.95
C GLN A 176 9.12 22.08 14.05
N GLY A 177 10.24 21.53 13.58
CA GLY A 177 11.56 22.14 13.62
C GLY A 177 11.96 22.79 12.27
N PRO A 178 12.61 22.05 11.36
CA PRO A 178 13.04 22.59 10.05
C PRO A 178 11.89 22.98 9.12
N GLY A 179 10.69 22.37 9.31
CA GLY A 179 9.48 22.70 8.60
C GLY A 179 9.09 21.71 7.50
N LEU A 180 8.03 22.08 6.77
CA LEU A 180 7.37 21.22 5.77
C LEU A 180 8.34 20.71 4.69
N GLU A 181 9.24 21.55 4.19
CA GLU A 181 10.20 21.17 3.13
C GLU A 181 11.13 20.05 3.58
N ALA A 182 11.55 20.05 4.86
CA ALA A 182 12.41 19.00 5.39
C ALA A 182 11.64 17.67 5.55
N ALA A 183 10.40 17.72 5.98
CA ALA A 183 9.54 16.54 6.06
C ALA A 183 9.27 15.96 4.65
N GLN A 184 8.94 16.81 3.66
CA GLN A 184 8.76 16.39 2.27
C GLN A 184 10.03 15.73 1.71
N ALA A 185 11.19 16.35 1.91
CA ALA A 185 12.46 15.79 1.44
C ALA A 185 12.77 14.42 2.05
N GLN A 186 12.36 14.17 3.30
CA GLN A 186 12.50 12.85 3.92
C GLN A 186 11.59 11.81 3.27
N LEU A 187 10.32 12.14 2.99
CA LEU A 187 9.39 11.25 2.32
C LEU A 187 9.83 10.96 0.87
N ASP A 188 10.33 11.96 0.16
CA ASP A 188 10.92 11.82 -1.19
C ASP A 188 12.13 10.88 -1.18
N ASN A 189 12.96 10.97 -0.14
CA ASN A 189 14.11 10.07 0.02
C ASN A 189 13.66 8.62 0.23
N TRP A 190 12.68 8.36 1.09
CA TRP A 190 12.12 7.03 1.30
C TRP A 190 11.47 6.50 0.02
N HIS A 191 10.67 7.33 -0.67
CA HIS A 191 10.09 6.98 -1.96
C HIS A 191 11.18 6.58 -2.98
N ALA A 192 12.23 7.38 -3.13
CA ALA A 192 13.33 7.08 -4.06
C ALA A 192 14.05 5.77 -3.73
N LEU A 193 14.25 5.47 -2.44
CA LEU A 193 14.82 4.20 -1.99
C LEU A 193 13.92 3.01 -2.35
N ASN A 194 12.61 3.12 -2.11
CA ASN A 194 11.64 2.07 -2.40
C ASN A 194 11.52 1.81 -3.91
N VAL A 195 11.46 2.88 -4.72
CA VAL A 195 11.50 2.77 -6.19
C VAL A 195 12.78 2.09 -6.69
N LYS A 196 13.94 2.43 -6.08
CA LYS A 196 15.21 1.77 -6.42
C LYS A 196 15.19 0.29 -6.10
N ARG A 197 14.68 -0.12 -4.95
CA ARG A 197 14.54 -1.52 -4.55
C ARG A 197 13.67 -2.31 -5.52
N LEU A 198 12.58 -1.72 -6.00
CA LEU A 198 11.75 -2.35 -7.03
C LEU A 198 12.44 -2.47 -8.41
N LYS A 199 13.48 -1.67 -8.70
CA LYS A 199 14.18 -1.65 -10.00
C LYS A 199 15.46 -2.48 -10.02
N VAL A 200 16.06 -2.79 -8.88
CA VAL A 200 17.48 -3.24 -8.77
C VAL A 200 17.72 -4.68 -9.23
N ASP A 201 16.72 -5.53 -9.36
CA ASP A 201 16.92 -6.90 -9.84
C ASP A 201 16.48 -7.04 -11.32
N ARG A 202 17.27 -6.45 -12.20
CA ARG A 202 17.25 -6.72 -13.65
C ARG A 202 18.39 -7.65 -14.01
#